data_a0967b1b0b70f19864b7ff1d55ed3cbc
#
_entry.id   a0967b1b0b70f19864b7ff1d55ed3cbc
#
_cell.length_a   1.000
_cell.length_b   1.000
_cell.length_c   1.000
_cell.angle_alpha   90.00
_cell.angle_beta   90.00
_cell.angle_gamma   90.00
#
_symmetry.space_group_name_H-M   'P 1'
#
loop_
_entity.id
_entity.type
_entity.pdbx_description
1 polymer ?
#
loop_
_entity_poly.entity_id
_entity_poly.type
_entity_poly.pdbx_seq_one_letter_code
_entity_poly.pdbx_strand_id
1 'polypeptide(L)'
;ILTDRTEAGDKLLELAAYAESYSNHPISKSLKEAYGEEVDKAQVSDVEEISGHGVKAQVSGHEVAAGNFRLMESLGIERRESRETGTTVHVAVDGMYAGYVLISDVVKEQSREAIASLKAAGVKKTVMLTGDGKIAAKNVAAMLGVDEYKSELLPADKVAAVEELLAQMAPRENLAFVGDGINDAPVLSR
;
A
#
# COMPACT_ATOMS: atom_id res chain seq x y z
N ILE A 1 -0.15 6.81 1.22
CA ILE A 1 1.15 7.32 0.74
C ILE A 1 1.80 8.05 1.87
N LEU A 2 2.99 7.59 2.27
CA LEU A 2 3.86 8.30 3.20
C LEU A 2 4.82 9.12 2.35
N THR A 3 4.55 10.40 2.19
CA THR A 3 5.53 11.37 1.79
C THR A 3 5.98 12.11 3.04
N ASP A 4 7.28 12.31 3.21
CA ASP A 4 7.75 13.38 4.09
C ASP A 4 7.09 14.67 3.58
N ARG A 5 6.15 15.23 4.32
CA ARG A 5 5.46 16.48 3.96
C ARG A 5 6.41 17.66 4.09
N THR A 6 7.40 17.68 3.23
CA THR A 6 8.32 18.77 3.00
C THR A 6 8.00 19.36 1.62
N GLU A 7 8.29 20.61 1.39
CA GLU A 7 8.12 21.26 0.07
C GLU A 7 8.77 20.45 -1.07
N ALA A 8 9.91 19.80 -0.79
CA ALA A 8 10.58 18.90 -1.72
C ALA A 8 9.79 17.58 -1.95
N GLY A 9 9.15 17.05 -0.91
CA GLY A 9 8.32 15.85 -1.01
C GLY A 9 7.03 16.09 -1.79
N ASP A 10 6.40 17.24 -1.60
CA ASP A 10 5.19 17.64 -2.32
C ASP A 10 5.50 17.85 -3.82
N LYS A 11 6.63 18.46 -4.14
CA LYS A 11 7.09 18.62 -5.53
C LYS A 11 7.43 17.29 -6.20
N LEU A 12 8.00 16.36 -5.46
CA LEU A 12 8.29 15.02 -5.96
C LEU A 12 7.01 14.24 -6.29
N LEU A 13 6.01 14.35 -5.42
CA LEU A 13 4.70 13.73 -5.63
C LEU A 13 3.97 14.34 -6.82
N GLU A 14 4.00 15.67 -6.96
CA GLU A 14 3.47 16.38 -8.12
C GLU A 14 4.09 15.83 -9.42
N LEU A 15 5.42 15.80 -9.52
CA LEU A 15 6.12 15.32 -10.71
C LEU A 15 5.78 13.86 -11.05
N ALA A 16 5.69 13.00 -10.03
CA ALA A 16 5.28 11.61 -10.20
C ALA A 16 3.82 11.50 -10.69
N ALA A 17 2.90 12.28 -10.13
CA ALA A 17 1.50 12.30 -10.54
C ALA A 17 1.31 12.82 -11.97
N TYR A 18 2.07 13.85 -12.36
CA TYR A 18 2.06 14.39 -13.71
C TYR A 18 2.61 13.39 -14.73
N ALA A 19 3.79 12.78 -14.47
CA ALA A 19 4.38 11.77 -15.35
C ALA A 19 3.43 10.57 -15.57
N GLU A 20 2.76 10.11 -14.51
CA GLU A 20 1.81 9.00 -14.53
C GLU A 20 0.37 9.40 -14.91
N SER A 21 0.15 10.64 -15.37
CA SER A 21 -1.19 11.19 -15.60
C SER A 21 -2.00 10.46 -16.66
N TYR A 22 -1.35 9.89 -17.65
CA TYR A 22 -1.98 9.13 -18.75
C TYR A 22 -2.12 7.63 -18.45
N SER A 23 -1.46 7.12 -17.42
CA SER A 23 -1.53 5.71 -17.03
C SER A 23 -2.80 5.43 -16.20
N ASN A 24 -3.40 4.25 -16.42
CA ASN A 24 -4.53 3.73 -15.64
C ASN A 24 -4.10 2.68 -14.60
N HIS A 25 -2.80 2.50 -14.40
CA HIS A 25 -2.29 1.55 -13.42
C HIS A 25 -2.71 1.92 -11.98
N PRO A 26 -2.97 0.97 -11.07
CA PRO A 26 -3.34 1.26 -9.68
C PRO A 26 -2.36 2.19 -8.96
N ILE A 27 -1.05 2.06 -9.23
CA ILE A 27 0.00 2.94 -8.71
C ILE A 27 -0.22 4.39 -9.14
N SER A 28 -0.50 4.61 -10.44
CA SER A 28 -0.75 5.94 -11.01
C SER A 28 -1.99 6.58 -10.41
N LYS A 29 -3.02 5.77 -10.14
CA LYS A 29 -4.23 6.23 -9.45
C LYS A 29 -3.91 6.67 -8.02
N SER A 30 -3.14 5.87 -7.28
CA SER A 30 -2.71 6.21 -5.92
C SER A 30 -1.87 7.49 -5.86
N LEU A 31 -0.98 7.70 -6.84
CA LEU A 31 -0.18 8.93 -6.93
C LEU A 31 -1.06 10.16 -7.15
N LYS A 32 -2.01 10.08 -8.10
CA LYS A 32 -2.96 11.17 -8.40
C LYS A 32 -3.89 11.47 -7.23
N GLU A 33 -4.39 10.46 -6.55
CA GLU A 33 -5.22 10.61 -5.35
C GLU A 33 -4.45 11.28 -4.19
N ALA A 34 -3.18 10.94 -4.04
CA ALA A 34 -2.34 11.54 -2.99
C ALA A 34 -1.93 12.97 -3.31
N TYR A 35 -1.69 13.29 -4.57
CA TYR A 35 -1.44 14.65 -5.02
C TYR A 35 -2.65 15.53 -4.70
N GLY A 36 -3.87 15.03 -4.90
CA GLY A 36 -5.11 15.67 -4.45
C GLY A 36 -5.56 16.87 -5.26
N GLU A 37 -4.79 17.28 -6.26
CA GLU A 37 -5.11 18.35 -7.19
C GLU A 37 -5.36 17.80 -8.61
N GLU A 38 -6.01 18.59 -9.45
CA GLU A 38 -6.23 18.23 -10.84
C GLU A 38 -4.92 18.39 -11.64
N VAL A 39 -4.50 17.30 -12.30
CA VAL A 39 -3.29 17.33 -13.14
C VAL A 39 -3.59 18.09 -14.44
N ASP A 40 -2.90 19.19 -14.66
CA ASP A 40 -2.97 19.92 -15.94
C ASP A 40 -2.18 19.15 -17.02
N LYS A 41 -2.90 18.37 -17.80
CA LYS A 41 -2.33 17.56 -18.87
C LYS A 41 -1.67 18.38 -20.00
N ALA A 42 -1.93 19.67 -20.10
CA ALA A 42 -1.27 20.55 -21.07
C ALA A 42 0.23 20.73 -20.75
N GLN A 43 0.61 20.49 -19.51
CA GLN A 43 2.02 20.51 -19.06
C GLN A 43 2.77 19.20 -19.29
N VAL A 44 2.10 18.15 -19.83
CA VAL A 44 2.69 16.83 -20.03
C VAL A 44 2.72 16.50 -21.52
N SER A 45 3.90 16.16 -22.03
CA SER A 45 4.13 15.69 -23.39
C SER A 45 5.08 14.52 -23.44
N ASP A 46 5.26 13.93 -24.62
CA ASP A 46 6.23 12.87 -24.91
C ASP A 46 6.18 11.71 -23.91
N VAL A 47 4.96 11.26 -23.57
CA VAL A 47 4.74 10.19 -22.62
C VAL A 47 5.09 8.85 -23.22
N GLU A 48 6.06 8.16 -22.64
CA GLU A 48 6.52 6.83 -23.01
C GLU A 48 6.31 5.87 -21.83
N GLU A 49 5.42 4.89 -21.99
CA GLU A 49 5.23 3.82 -21.01
C GLU A 49 6.21 2.69 -21.28
N ILE A 50 7.07 2.38 -20.31
CA ILE A 50 8.04 1.28 -20.36
C ILE A 50 7.47 0.10 -19.58
N SER A 51 6.97 -0.89 -20.33
CA SER A 51 6.23 -2.02 -19.76
C SER A 51 6.96 -2.70 -18.61
N GLY A 52 6.31 -2.81 -17.45
CA GLY A 52 6.85 -3.41 -16.25
C GLY A 52 7.94 -2.59 -15.53
N HIS A 53 8.23 -1.37 -15.97
CA HIS A 53 9.27 -0.51 -15.40
C HIS A 53 8.72 0.81 -14.88
N GLY A 54 7.85 1.49 -15.63
CA GLY A 54 7.29 2.79 -15.29
C GLY A 54 7.08 3.67 -16.51
N VAL A 55 7.15 4.98 -16.35
CA VAL A 55 6.86 5.96 -17.39
C VAL A 55 7.97 7.02 -17.45
N LYS A 56 8.19 7.54 -18.67
CA LYS A 56 8.95 8.77 -18.95
C LYS A 56 8.02 9.78 -19.59
N ALA A 57 8.14 11.03 -19.22
CA ALA A 57 7.34 12.11 -19.79
C ALA A 57 8.11 13.45 -19.71
N GLN A 58 7.75 14.38 -20.59
CA GLN A 58 8.11 15.79 -20.40
C GLN A 58 7.04 16.42 -19.52
N VAL A 59 7.44 16.98 -18.39
CA VAL A 59 6.56 17.68 -17.42
C VAL A 59 7.08 19.10 -17.23
N SER A 60 6.33 20.08 -17.68
CA SER A 60 6.71 21.51 -17.61
C SER A 60 8.11 21.79 -18.18
N GLY A 61 8.51 21.07 -19.23
CA GLY A 61 9.80 21.22 -19.91
C GLY A 61 10.97 20.44 -19.29
N HIS A 62 10.72 19.62 -18.28
CA HIS A 62 11.69 18.71 -17.67
C HIS A 62 11.41 17.26 -18.05
N GLU A 63 12.44 16.48 -18.34
CA GLU A 63 12.30 15.04 -18.50
C GLU A 63 12.11 14.40 -17.13
N VAL A 64 10.94 13.80 -16.90
CA VAL A 64 10.61 13.10 -15.64
C VAL A 64 10.48 11.61 -15.92
N ALA A 65 11.20 10.78 -15.18
CA ALA A 65 11.07 9.34 -15.17
C ALA A 65 10.50 8.91 -13.82
N ALA A 66 9.37 8.19 -13.82
CA ALA A 66 8.73 7.67 -12.62
C ALA A 66 8.51 6.16 -12.77
N GLY A 67 8.99 5.34 -11.82
CA GLY A 67 8.84 3.90 -11.92
C GLY A 67 9.62 3.10 -10.88
N ASN A 68 9.76 1.79 -11.13
CA ASN A 68 10.46 0.91 -10.22
C ASN A 68 12.00 1.04 -10.38
N PHE A 69 12.73 0.26 -9.56
CA PHE A 69 14.20 0.29 -9.58
C PHE A 69 14.82 -0.07 -10.96
N ARG A 70 14.13 -0.94 -11.75
CA ARG A 70 14.61 -1.36 -13.07
C ARG A 70 14.58 -0.21 -14.06
N LEU A 71 13.63 0.70 -13.95
CA LEU A 71 13.62 1.92 -14.75
C LEU A 71 14.87 2.75 -14.47
N MET A 72 15.21 3.00 -13.22
CA MET A 72 16.42 3.76 -12.85
C MET A 72 17.69 3.08 -13.36
N GLU A 73 17.81 1.75 -13.21
CA GLU A 73 18.94 0.99 -13.75
C GLU A 73 19.06 1.10 -15.28
N SER A 74 17.93 1.00 -16.01
CA SER A 74 17.92 1.12 -17.46
C SER A 74 18.35 2.50 -17.97
N LEU A 75 18.15 3.52 -17.14
CA LEU A 75 18.57 4.91 -17.41
C LEU A 75 19.98 5.23 -16.88
N GLY A 76 20.65 4.27 -16.23
CA GLY A 76 21.97 4.48 -15.63
C GLY A 76 21.96 5.42 -14.43
N ILE A 77 20.82 5.56 -13.76
CA ILE A 77 20.63 6.46 -12.63
C ILE A 77 20.85 5.70 -11.34
N GLU A 78 21.82 6.15 -10.52
CA GLU A 78 22.04 5.63 -9.18
C GLU A 78 20.89 6.07 -8.25
N ARG A 79 20.23 5.09 -7.62
CA ARG A 79 19.11 5.30 -6.70
C ARG A 79 19.51 5.09 -5.25
N ARG A 80 18.71 5.63 -4.33
CA ARG A 80 18.77 5.25 -2.91
C ARG A 80 17.83 4.07 -2.65
N GLU A 81 18.29 3.08 -1.90
CA GLU A 81 17.44 1.98 -1.46
C GLU A 81 16.46 2.45 -0.37
N SER A 82 15.19 2.16 -0.56
CA SER A 82 14.20 2.26 0.51
C SER A 82 14.29 1.02 1.39
N ARG A 83 14.34 1.22 2.71
CA ARG A 83 14.23 0.12 3.70
C ARG A 83 12.79 -0.07 4.19
N GLU A 84 11.87 0.70 3.66
CA GLU A 84 10.48 0.71 4.09
C GLU A 84 9.65 -0.32 3.32
N THR A 85 8.62 -0.85 3.98
CA THR A 85 7.71 -1.84 3.39
C THR A 85 6.66 -1.12 2.55
N GLY A 86 6.56 -1.48 1.27
CA GLY A 86 5.60 -0.88 0.34
C GLY A 86 6.08 -0.92 -1.10
N THR A 87 5.29 -0.36 -2.00
CA THR A 87 5.68 -0.17 -3.40
C THR A 87 6.40 1.17 -3.54
N THR A 88 7.66 1.12 -3.94
CA THR A 88 8.48 2.32 -4.14
C THR A 88 8.40 2.76 -5.59
N VAL A 89 8.00 4.02 -5.82
CA VAL A 89 8.08 4.70 -7.12
C VAL A 89 9.25 5.67 -7.07
N HIS A 90 10.33 5.33 -7.76
CA HIS A 90 11.49 6.20 -7.90
C HIS A 90 11.21 7.28 -8.94
N VAL A 91 11.71 8.48 -8.68
CA VAL A 91 11.55 9.63 -9.57
C VAL A 91 12.92 10.19 -9.91
N ALA A 92 13.14 10.44 -11.19
CA ALA A 92 14.30 11.15 -11.68
C ALA A 92 13.85 12.31 -12.57
N VAL A 93 14.61 13.40 -12.56
CA VAL A 93 14.38 14.63 -13.31
C VAL A 93 15.64 14.99 -14.05
N ASP A 94 15.54 15.19 -15.35
CA ASP A 94 16.67 15.54 -16.25
C ASP A 94 17.88 14.61 -16.06
N GLY A 95 17.62 13.30 -15.95
CA GLY A 95 18.65 12.28 -15.75
C GLY A 95 19.25 12.19 -14.36
N MET A 96 18.77 12.99 -13.39
CA MET A 96 19.24 12.95 -12.00
C MET A 96 18.19 12.35 -11.07
N TYR A 97 18.64 11.52 -10.13
CA TYR A 97 17.75 10.96 -9.11
C TYR A 97 17.20 12.04 -8.19
N ALA A 98 15.90 12.23 -8.18
CA ALA A 98 15.21 13.21 -7.35
C ALA A 98 14.72 12.64 -6.00
N GLY A 99 14.37 11.35 -5.98
CA GLY A 99 13.88 10.70 -4.77
C GLY A 99 12.93 9.54 -5.07
N TYR A 100 12.13 9.17 -4.08
CA TYR A 100 11.08 8.16 -4.26
C TYR A 100 9.81 8.51 -3.51
N VAL A 101 8.69 8.03 -4.03
CA VAL A 101 7.38 8.04 -3.36
C VAL A 101 7.10 6.61 -2.89
N LEU A 102 6.80 6.44 -1.61
CA LEU A 102 6.41 5.15 -1.05
C LEU A 102 4.88 5.02 -1.04
N ILE A 103 4.37 4.02 -1.74
CA ILE A 103 2.97 3.63 -1.71
C ILE A 103 2.85 2.43 -0.79
N SER A 104 2.20 2.62 0.34
CA SER A 104 1.90 1.54 1.29
C SER A 104 0.44 1.59 1.69
N ASP A 105 -0.11 0.43 2.01
CA ASP A 105 -1.42 0.38 2.61
C ASP A 105 -1.38 1.07 3.97
N VAL A 106 -2.27 2.04 4.15
CA VAL A 106 -2.40 2.77 5.41
C VAL A 106 -3.55 2.17 6.19
N VAL A 107 -3.26 1.74 7.41
CA VAL A 107 -4.29 1.34 8.36
C VAL A 107 -5.21 2.53 8.60
N LYS A 108 -6.52 2.35 8.42
CA LYS A 108 -7.50 3.41 8.68
C LYS A 108 -7.38 3.89 10.12
N GLU A 109 -7.37 5.19 10.33
CA GLU A 109 -7.16 5.81 11.64
C GLU A 109 -8.14 5.27 12.71
N GLN A 110 -9.40 5.06 12.31
CA GLN A 110 -10.44 4.51 13.19
C GLN A 110 -10.25 3.03 13.54
N SER A 111 -9.41 2.27 12.82
CA SER A 111 -9.28 0.82 13.05
C SER A 111 -8.70 0.49 14.42
N ARG A 112 -7.74 1.28 14.90
CA ARG A 112 -7.18 1.12 16.26
C ARG A 112 -8.23 1.37 17.35
N GLU A 113 -9.02 2.43 17.19
CA GLU A 113 -10.09 2.78 18.10
C GLU A 113 -11.19 1.71 18.11
N ALA A 114 -11.52 1.15 16.92
CA ALA A 114 -12.49 0.07 16.80
C ALA A 114 -12.02 -1.19 17.57
N ILE A 115 -10.77 -1.60 17.42
CA ILE A 115 -10.21 -2.74 18.18
C ILE A 115 -10.22 -2.47 19.68
N ALA A 116 -9.82 -1.27 20.11
CA ALA A 116 -9.87 -0.89 21.52
C ALA A 116 -11.30 -0.92 22.08
N SER A 117 -12.27 -0.43 21.31
CA SER A 117 -13.70 -0.44 21.68
C SER A 117 -14.27 -1.86 21.79
N LEU A 118 -13.89 -2.77 20.88
CA LEU A 118 -14.27 -4.18 20.97
C LEU A 118 -13.75 -4.82 22.26
N LYS A 119 -12.51 -4.58 22.62
CA LYS A 119 -11.91 -5.07 23.88
C LYS A 119 -12.63 -4.48 25.10
N ALA A 120 -12.93 -3.19 25.09
CA ALA A 120 -13.70 -2.54 26.15
C ALA A 120 -15.13 -3.09 26.27
N ALA A 121 -15.74 -3.52 25.17
CA ALA A 121 -17.04 -4.18 25.15
C ALA A 121 -17.03 -5.66 25.60
N GLY A 122 -15.84 -6.21 25.96
CA GLY A 122 -15.71 -7.55 26.52
C GLY A 122 -15.23 -8.61 25.52
N VAL A 123 -14.76 -8.23 24.32
CA VAL A 123 -14.10 -9.17 23.41
C VAL A 123 -12.80 -9.64 24.06
N LYS A 124 -12.71 -10.94 24.30
CA LYS A 124 -11.61 -11.56 25.04
C LYS A 124 -10.32 -11.66 24.24
N LYS A 125 -10.44 -11.89 22.92
CA LYS A 125 -9.31 -12.10 22.02
C LYS A 125 -9.63 -11.53 20.64
N THR A 126 -8.69 -10.79 20.06
CA THR A 126 -8.73 -10.28 18.70
C THR A 126 -7.62 -10.91 17.88
N VAL A 127 -7.96 -11.45 16.71
CA VAL A 127 -7.02 -12.14 15.82
C VAL A 127 -7.09 -11.53 14.42
N MET A 128 -5.96 -11.18 13.84
CA MET A 128 -5.87 -10.71 12.45
C MET A 128 -5.40 -11.85 11.54
N LEU A 129 -6.18 -12.13 10.48
CA LEU A 129 -5.84 -13.09 9.43
C LEU A 129 -5.57 -12.34 8.13
N THR A 130 -4.35 -12.41 7.61
CA THR A 130 -3.97 -11.65 6.41
C THR A 130 -3.15 -12.49 5.42
N GLY A 131 -3.28 -12.19 4.13
CA GLY A 131 -2.40 -12.71 3.08
C GLY A 131 -1.06 -11.99 2.96
N ASP A 132 -0.88 -10.86 3.69
CA ASP A 132 0.33 -10.06 3.63
C ASP A 132 1.53 -10.80 4.24
N GLY A 133 2.73 -10.36 3.82
CA GLY A 133 3.99 -10.90 4.36
C GLY A 133 4.18 -10.61 5.85
N LYS A 134 4.98 -11.45 6.51
CA LYS A 134 5.20 -11.44 7.98
C LYS A 134 5.55 -10.07 8.56
N ILE A 135 6.41 -9.30 7.88
CA ILE A 135 6.87 -8.00 8.38
C ILE A 135 5.72 -6.98 8.38
N ALA A 136 4.97 -6.90 7.27
CA ALA A 136 3.82 -6.02 7.15
C ALA A 136 2.74 -6.39 8.18
N ALA A 137 2.38 -7.67 8.26
CA ALA A 137 1.39 -8.18 9.20
C ALA A 137 1.77 -7.88 10.66
N LYS A 138 3.04 -8.09 11.04
CA LYS A 138 3.54 -7.77 12.38
C LYS A 138 3.39 -6.29 12.72
N ASN A 139 3.76 -5.41 11.79
CA ASN A 139 3.68 -3.96 12.00
C ASN A 139 2.22 -3.49 12.15
N VAL A 140 1.34 -3.98 11.28
CA VAL A 140 -0.11 -3.68 11.34
C VAL A 140 -0.73 -4.21 12.62
N ALA A 141 -0.43 -5.45 13.01
CA ALA A 141 -0.93 -6.06 14.24
C ALA A 141 -0.52 -5.25 15.49
N ALA A 142 0.75 -4.82 15.55
CA ALA A 142 1.25 -3.99 16.63
C ALA A 142 0.57 -2.61 16.67
N MET A 143 0.36 -1.98 15.50
CA MET A 143 -0.31 -0.69 15.38
C MET A 143 -1.78 -0.75 15.81
N LEU A 144 -2.50 -1.81 15.42
CA LEU A 144 -3.90 -2.03 15.76
C LEU A 144 -4.09 -2.50 17.21
N GLY A 145 -3.07 -3.12 17.80
CA GLY A 145 -3.16 -3.70 19.15
C GLY A 145 -3.99 -4.97 19.19
N VAL A 146 -4.02 -5.77 18.11
CA VAL A 146 -4.64 -7.10 18.13
C VAL A 146 -3.77 -8.07 18.93
N ASP A 147 -4.41 -9.11 19.53
CA ASP A 147 -3.73 -10.03 20.44
C ASP A 147 -2.91 -11.08 19.71
N GLU A 148 -3.34 -11.46 18.49
CA GLU A 148 -2.68 -12.46 17.67
C GLU A 148 -2.82 -12.10 16.18
N TYR A 149 -1.87 -12.55 15.36
CA TYR A 149 -2.00 -12.45 13.91
C TYR A 149 -1.44 -13.69 13.21
N LYS A 150 -2.03 -14.04 12.07
CA LYS A 150 -1.52 -15.04 11.12
C LYS A 150 -1.34 -14.37 9.77
N SER A 151 -0.17 -14.54 9.16
CA SER A 151 0.25 -13.89 7.91
C SER A 151 0.47 -14.90 6.80
N GLU A 152 0.61 -14.42 5.56
CA GLU A 152 0.89 -15.24 4.37
C GLU A 152 -0.19 -16.28 4.09
N LEU A 153 -1.44 -16.01 4.50
CA LEU A 153 -2.55 -16.94 4.38
C LEU A 153 -3.19 -16.86 2.99
N LEU A 154 -3.34 -17.99 2.34
CA LEU A 154 -4.25 -18.17 1.21
C LEU A 154 -5.71 -18.25 1.70
N PRO A 155 -6.72 -18.08 0.81
CA PRO A 155 -8.13 -18.18 1.21
C PRO A 155 -8.49 -19.48 1.96
N ALA A 156 -7.93 -20.63 1.54
CA ALA A 156 -8.13 -21.90 2.22
C ALA A 156 -7.48 -21.94 3.62
N ASP A 157 -6.33 -21.30 3.79
CA ASP A 157 -5.63 -21.24 5.08
C ASP A 157 -6.39 -20.36 6.08
N LYS A 158 -7.09 -19.33 5.61
CA LYS A 158 -7.98 -18.52 6.47
C LYS A 158 -9.13 -19.36 7.04
N VAL A 159 -9.73 -20.23 6.22
CA VAL A 159 -10.76 -21.16 6.68
C VAL A 159 -10.22 -22.09 7.76
N ALA A 160 -9.07 -22.72 7.50
CA ALA A 160 -8.44 -23.62 8.46
C ALA A 160 -8.07 -22.89 9.77
N ALA A 161 -7.60 -21.65 9.69
CA ALA A 161 -7.29 -20.82 10.85
C ALA A 161 -8.54 -20.51 11.70
N VAL A 162 -9.67 -20.25 11.06
CA VAL A 162 -10.95 -20.02 11.78
C VAL A 162 -11.46 -21.32 12.41
N GLU A 163 -11.36 -22.46 11.73
CA GLU A 163 -11.72 -23.77 12.28
C GLU A 163 -10.85 -24.11 13.51
N GLU A 164 -9.56 -23.82 13.45
CA GLU A 164 -8.64 -23.98 14.58
C GLU A 164 -9.05 -23.11 15.78
N LEU A 165 -9.41 -21.84 15.54
CA LEU A 165 -9.89 -20.94 16.59
C LEU A 165 -11.19 -21.43 17.20
N LEU A 166 -12.15 -21.89 16.38
CA LEU A 166 -13.41 -22.46 16.85
C LEU A 166 -13.18 -23.71 17.71
N ALA A 167 -12.24 -24.57 17.34
CA ALA A 167 -11.91 -25.79 18.11
C ALA A 167 -11.30 -25.49 19.50
N GLN A 168 -10.70 -24.32 19.67
CA GLN A 168 -10.09 -23.89 20.93
C GLN A 168 -11.09 -23.17 21.88
N MET A 169 -12.30 -22.89 21.41
CA MET A 169 -13.28 -22.12 22.17
C MET A 169 -13.93 -22.96 23.29
N ALA A 170 -14.18 -22.28 24.40
CA ALA A 170 -14.95 -22.87 25.50
C ALA A 170 -16.45 -22.93 25.16
N PRO A 171 -17.22 -23.82 25.82
CA PRO A 171 -18.68 -23.84 25.68
C PRO A 171 -19.30 -22.46 26.00
N ARG A 172 -20.15 -21.97 25.12
CA ARG A 172 -20.84 -20.66 25.16
C ARG A 172 -19.97 -19.44 24.76
N GLU A 173 -18.78 -19.65 24.22
CA GLU A 173 -18.06 -18.60 23.53
C GLU A 173 -18.53 -18.51 22.07
N ASN A 174 -18.44 -17.32 21.49
CA ASN A 174 -18.79 -17.07 20.09
C ASN A 174 -17.60 -16.43 19.37
N LEU A 175 -17.42 -16.80 18.13
CA LEU A 175 -16.46 -16.17 17.22
C LEU A 175 -17.23 -15.27 16.27
N ALA A 176 -16.78 -14.04 16.10
CA ALA A 176 -17.22 -13.15 15.05
C ALA A 176 -16.08 -13.01 14.02
N PHE A 177 -16.38 -13.28 12.77
CA PHE A 177 -15.45 -13.05 11.66
C PHE A 177 -15.90 -11.79 10.90
N VAL A 178 -14.95 -10.88 10.64
CA VAL A 178 -15.17 -9.64 9.92
C VAL A 178 -14.25 -9.63 8.71
N GLY A 179 -14.81 -9.49 7.52
CA GLY A 179 -14.09 -9.44 6.25
C GLY A 179 -14.81 -8.59 5.21
N ASP A 180 -14.14 -8.22 4.13
CA ASP A 180 -14.70 -7.39 3.03
C ASP A 180 -15.53 -8.20 2.00
N GLY A 181 -15.58 -9.49 2.13
CA GLY A 181 -16.48 -10.39 1.43
C GLY A 181 -15.94 -11.08 0.18
N ILE A 182 -15.06 -10.50 -0.61
CA ILE A 182 -14.64 -11.10 -1.89
C ILE A 182 -13.62 -12.23 -1.65
N ASN A 183 -12.54 -11.95 -0.95
CA ASN A 183 -11.50 -12.95 -0.64
C ASN A 183 -11.84 -13.80 0.60
N ASP A 184 -12.77 -13.34 1.42
CA ASP A 184 -13.19 -13.98 2.66
C ASP A 184 -14.48 -14.77 2.52
N ALA A 185 -15.09 -14.78 1.32
CA ALA A 185 -16.32 -15.53 1.02
C ALA A 185 -16.29 -17.01 1.47
N PRO A 186 -15.19 -17.77 1.30
CA PRO A 186 -15.10 -19.14 1.80
C PRO A 186 -15.23 -19.26 3.32
N VAL A 187 -14.80 -18.25 4.08
CA VAL A 187 -14.95 -18.21 5.55
C VAL A 187 -16.37 -17.79 5.92
N LEU A 188 -16.91 -16.74 5.25
CA LEU A 188 -18.24 -16.19 5.54
C LEU A 188 -19.38 -17.12 5.19
N SER A 189 -19.16 -18.12 4.34
CA SER A 189 -20.16 -19.11 3.93
C SER A 189 -20.27 -20.33 4.85
N ARG A 190 -19.49 -20.37 5.92
CA ARG A 190 -19.47 -21.43 6.95
C ARG A 190 -20.21 -21.00 8.21
#